data_608331e66fe952b3014aeebff7166e75
#
_entry.id   608331e66fe952b3014aeebff7166e75
#
_cell.length_a   1.000
_cell.length_b   1.000
_cell.length_c   1.000
_cell.angle_alpha   90.00
_cell.angle_beta   90.00
_cell.angle_gamma   90.00
#
_symmetry.space_group_name_H-M   'P 1'
#
loop_
_entity.id
_entity.type
_entity.pdbx_description
1 polymer ?
#
loop_
_entity_poly.entity_id
_entity_poly.type
_entity_poly.pdbx_seq_one_letter_code
_entity_poly.pdbx_strand_id
1 'polypeptide(L)'
;MGVEDPGGYLDNQQSNKQRLKTIVDAAIDQGVYVIIDWHSHNAEDHVDEANIFFHEMAQTYGEHENIIYEIYNEPLDVSWSEVVKPYALEVIQTIRSIDPDNLIIVGSPEWSQRVDLVSEDPITTFDNIAYTLHFYTVHHQEWLRERATSALNNGIPLFVTEWGSIGYSIIDSEANKWMNWCHLNKISHVNWAVNDKEEEWSIIKPGASTTGNWQESDLTEAGKLAKNIIFNWPD
;
A
#
# COMPACT_ATOMS: atom_id res chain seq x y z
N MET A 1 4.37 -7.85 2.03
CA MET A 1 5.12 -9.14 2.01
C MET A 1 4.98 -9.74 0.62
N GLY A 2 6.10 -9.91 -0.14
CA GLY A 2 6.08 -10.51 -1.47
C GLY A 2 5.51 -11.92 -1.45
N VAL A 3 4.61 -12.21 -2.39
CA VAL A 3 3.87 -13.49 -2.43
C VAL A 3 4.50 -14.45 -3.43
N GLU A 4 4.49 -14.10 -4.72
CA GLU A 4 4.93 -14.97 -5.83
C GLU A 4 6.42 -14.85 -6.12
N ASP A 5 7.10 -13.81 -5.67
CA ASP A 5 8.52 -13.58 -5.92
C ASP A 5 9.39 -14.70 -5.37
N PRO A 6 10.55 -14.98 -5.99
CA PRO A 6 11.49 -15.96 -5.47
C PRO A 6 11.87 -15.69 -4.00
N GLY A 7 11.59 -16.66 -3.13
CA GLY A 7 11.75 -16.54 -1.69
C GLY A 7 10.59 -15.85 -0.98
N GLY A 8 9.52 -15.54 -1.68
CA GLY A 8 8.27 -14.99 -1.15
C GLY A 8 7.46 -15.98 -0.31
N TYR A 9 6.22 -15.57 -0.02
CA TYR A 9 5.35 -16.35 0.86
C TYR A 9 5.07 -17.76 0.34
N LEU A 10 4.82 -17.92 -0.96
CA LEU A 10 4.51 -19.23 -1.54
C LEU A 10 5.68 -20.21 -1.44
N ASP A 11 6.92 -19.71 -1.55
CA ASP A 11 8.12 -20.54 -1.43
C ASP A 11 8.44 -20.90 0.03
N ASN A 12 8.18 -19.98 0.97
CA ASN A 12 8.55 -20.14 2.37
C ASN A 12 7.63 -19.38 3.33
N GLN A 13 6.42 -19.90 3.52
CA GLN A 13 5.37 -19.28 4.35
C GLN A 13 5.84 -19.00 5.78
N GLN A 14 6.47 -19.96 6.44
CA GLN A 14 6.84 -19.82 7.85
C GLN A 14 7.88 -18.72 8.08
N SER A 15 8.91 -18.66 7.26
CA SER A 15 9.96 -17.65 7.38
C SER A 15 9.42 -16.25 7.06
N ASN A 16 8.59 -16.12 6.04
CA ASN A 16 7.99 -14.85 5.66
C ASN A 16 7.01 -14.34 6.72
N LYS A 17 6.16 -15.19 7.27
CA LYS A 17 5.29 -14.84 8.39
C LYS A 17 6.09 -14.40 9.64
N GLN A 18 7.19 -15.08 9.96
CA GLN A 18 8.01 -14.69 11.11
C GLN A 18 8.66 -13.31 10.93
N ARG A 19 9.16 -12.98 9.72
CA ARG A 19 9.70 -11.65 9.41
C ARG A 19 8.62 -10.58 9.53
N LEU A 20 7.44 -10.84 8.93
CA LEU A 20 6.29 -9.92 9.01
C LEU A 20 5.90 -9.67 10.47
N LYS A 21 5.70 -10.71 11.26
CA LYS A 21 5.35 -10.58 12.69
C LYS A 21 6.38 -9.75 13.46
N THR A 22 7.68 -9.93 13.19
CA THR A 22 8.74 -9.12 13.81
C THR A 22 8.56 -7.62 13.52
N ILE A 23 8.16 -7.26 12.29
CA ILE A 23 7.93 -5.85 11.91
C ILE A 23 6.63 -5.32 12.51
N VAL A 24 5.56 -6.12 12.48
CA VAL A 24 4.26 -5.74 13.05
C VAL A 24 4.38 -5.53 14.57
N ASP A 25 5.02 -6.45 15.27
CA ASP A 25 5.26 -6.33 16.72
C ASP A 25 6.05 -5.05 17.04
N ALA A 26 7.09 -4.74 16.27
CA ALA A 26 7.86 -3.52 16.44
C ALA A 26 7.05 -2.24 16.18
N ALA A 27 6.16 -2.25 15.18
CA ALA A 27 5.28 -1.13 14.90
C ALA A 27 4.27 -0.90 16.04
N ILE A 28 3.68 -1.97 16.58
CA ILE A 28 2.79 -1.91 17.74
C ILE A 28 3.52 -1.32 18.95
N ASP A 29 4.71 -1.82 19.25
CA ASP A 29 5.54 -1.33 20.37
C ASP A 29 5.91 0.16 20.25
N GLN A 30 6.05 0.65 19.02
CA GLN A 30 6.33 2.08 18.74
C GLN A 30 5.07 2.94 18.64
N GLY A 31 3.87 2.35 18.65
CA GLY A 31 2.60 3.07 18.52
C GLY A 31 2.41 3.69 17.13
N VAL A 32 2.92 3.06 16.07
CA VAL A 32 2.73 3.50 14.69
C VAL A 32 1.78 2.56 13.96
N TYR A 33 1.06 3.06 12.96
CA TYR A 33 0.23 2.22 12.10
C TYR A 33 1.11 1.30 11.25
N VAL A 34 0.61 0.10 10.97
CA VAL A 34 1.26 -0.87 10.10
C VAL A 34 0.27 -1.47 9.13
N ILE A 35 0.64 -1.50 7.85
CA ILE A 35 -0.12 -2.14 6.78
C ILE A 35 0.42 -3.56 6.60
N ILE A 36 -0.43 -4.55 6.83
CA ILE A 36 -0.16 -5.96 6.51
C ILE A 36 -0.59 -6.18 5.07
N ASP A 37 0.40 -6.14 4.17
CA ASP A 37 0.19 -6.15 2.73
C ASP A 37 0.45 -7.54 2.12
N TRP A 38 -0.54 -8.03 1.37
CA TRP A 38 -0.42 -9.14 0.43
C TRP A 38 0.12 -8.61 -0.90
N HIS A 39 1.46 -8.51 -0.97
CA HIS A 39 2.16 -7.88 -2.07
C HIS A 39 2.22 -8.81 -3.28
N SER A 40 1.15 -8.82 -4.04
CA SER A 40 0.87 -9.71 -5.18
C SER A 40 0.39 -8.91 -6.38
N HIS A 41 0.68 -9.44 -7.58
CA HIS A 41 0.11 -8.99 -8.84
C HIS A 41 -0.96 -9.95 -9.39
N ASN A 42 -1.11 -11.14 -8.78
CA ASN A 42 -2.04 -12.19 -9.20
C ASN A 42 -2.68 -12.86 -7.97
N ALA A 43 -3.18 -12.04 -7.04
CA ALA A 43 -3.71 -12.55 -5.78
C ALA A 43 -4.94 -13.46 -5.97
N GLU A 44 -5.69 -13.28 -7.06
CA GLU A 44 -6.83 -14.13 -7.44
C GLU A 44 -6.44 -15.59 -7.69
N ASP A 45 -5.19 -15.86 -8.07
CA ASP A 45 -4.67 -17.21 -8.28
C ASP A 45 -4.31 -17.90 -6.95
N HIS A 46 -4.32 -17.18 -5.82
CA HIS A 46 -3.86 -17.59 -4.50
C HIS A 46 -4.85 -17.27 -3.38
N VAL A 47 -6.15 -17.39 -3.66
CA VAL A 47 -7.24 -17.05 -2.73
C VAL A 47 -7.17 -17.86 -1.44
N ASP A 48 -6.92 -19.18 -1.56
CA ASP A 48 -6.83 -20.07 -0.41
C ASP A 48 -5.67 -19.69 0.51
N GLU A 49 -4.51 -19.40 -0.05
CA GLU A 49 -3.31 -18.96 0.70
C GLU A 49 -3.54 -17.60 1.35
N ALA A 50 -4.18 -16.66 0.66
CA ALA A 50 -4.54 -15.37 1.19
C ALA A 50 -5.52 -15.50 2.37
N ASN A 51 -6.53 -16.34 2.24
CA ASN A 51 -7.47 -16.62 3.32
C ASN A 51 -6.79 -17.21 4.56
N ILE A 52 -5.90 -18.20 4.39
CA ILE A 52 -5.12 -18.78 5.48
C ILE A 52 -4.24 -17.72 6.15
N PHE A 53 -3.57 -16.90 5.35
CA PHE A 53 -2.69 -15.84 5.83
C PHE A 53 -3.45 -14.77 6.62
N PHE A 54 -4.49 -14.19 6.04
CA PHE A 54 -5.26 -13.12 6.69
C PHE A 54 -6.07 -13.62 7.89
N HIS A 55 -6.55 -14.85 7.87
CA HIS A 55 -7.14 -15.47 9.05
C HIS A 55 -6.15 -15.49 10.23
N GLU A 56 -4.90 -15.94 10.00
CA GLU A 56 -3.85 -15.94 11.04
C GLU A 56 -3.49 -14.53 11.49
N MET A 57 -3.38 -13.56 10.56
CA MET A 57 -3.04 -12.17 10.89
C MET A 57 -4.16 -11.50 11.71
N ALA A 58 -5.41 -11.69 11.34
CA ALA A 58 -6.56 -11.18 12.08
C ALA A 58 -6.66 -11.83 13.48
N GLN A 59 -6.43 -13.14 13.60
CA GLN A 59 -6.39 -13.79 14.91
C GLN A 59 -5.27 -13.28 15.82
N THR A 60 -4.13 -12.92 15.22
CA THR A 60 -2.95 -12.49 16.00
C THR A 60 -3.03 -11.02 16.37
N TYR A 61 -3.56 -10.16 15.49
CA TYR A 61 -3.41 -8.71 15.57
C TYR A 61 -4.72 -7.93 15.51
N GLY A 62 -5.86 -8.56 15.26
CA GLY A 62 -7.14 -7.88 15.03
C GLY A 62 -7.66 -7.05 16.20
N GLU A 63 -7.14 -7.24 17.43
CA GLU A 63 -7.48 -6.41 18.59
C GLU A 63 -6.68 -5.10 18.68
N HIS A 64 -5.69 -4.89 17.78
CA HIS A 64 -4.85 -3.70 17.76
C HIS A 64 -5.37 -2.67 16.76
N GLU A 65 -5.75 -1.49 17.22
CA GLU A 65 -6.35 -0.40 16.41
C GLU A 65 -5.41 0.24 15.38
N ASN A 66 -4.11 -0.09 15.43
CA ASN A 66 -3.10 0.41 14.50
C ASN A 66 -2.78 -0.55 13.34
N ILE A 67 -3.56 -1.62 13.19
CA ILE A 67 -3.43 -2.59 12.09
C ILE A 67 -4.31 -2.16 10.92
N ILE A 68 -3.74 -2.25 9.72
CA ILE A 68 -4.42 -2.06 8.44
C ILE A 68 -4.11 -3.29 7.58
N TYR A 69 -5.09 -3.82 6.87
CA TYR A 69 -4.89 -4.94 5.94
C TYR A 69 -4.95 -4.43 4.50
N GLU A 70 -3.92 -4.68 3.70
CA GLU A 70 -3.95 -4.50 2.26
C GLU A 70 -4.00 -5.87 1.59
N ILE A 71 -5.17 -6.21 1.07
CA ILE A 71 -5.44 -7.58 0.64
C ILE A 71 -5.04 -7.88 -0.80
N TYR A 72 -4.68 -6.87 -1.59
CA TYR A 72 -4.18 -7.02 -2.94
C TYR A 72 -3.42 -5.75 -3.33
N ASN A 73 -2.10 -5.85 -3.50
CA ASN A 73 -1.23 -4.71 -3.77
C ASN A 73 -1.50 -4.07 -5.16
N GLU A 74 -1.26 -4.82 -6.24
CA GLU A 74 -1.33 -4.29 -7.60
C GLU A 74 -1.95 -5.30 -8.58
N PRO A 75 -3.29 -5.41 -8.64
CA PRO A 75 -3.93 -6.19 -9.68
C PRO A 75 -3.48 -5.77 -11.07
N LEU A 76 -3.18 -6.72 -11.96
CA LEU A 76 -2.84 -6.44 -13.35
C LEU A 76 -4.04 -5.89 -14.13
N ASP A 77 -3.99 -5.93 -15.45
CA ASP A 77 -5.11 -5.56 -16.32
C ASP A 77 -6.18 -6.67 -16.33
N VAL A 78 -6.90 -6.77 -15.20
CA VAL A 78 -7.96 -7.75 -14.97
C VAL A 78 -9.28 -7.04 -14.64
N SER A 79 -10.40 -7.75 -14.78
CA SER A 79 -11.73 -7.19 -14.49
C SER A 79 -11.91 -6.92 -12.99
N TRP A 80 -12.34 -5.70 -12.65
CA TRP A 80 -12.74 -5.40 -11.27
C TRP A 80 -13.91 -6.27 -10.82
N SER A 81 -15.01 -6.28 -11.57
CA SER A 81 -16.26 -6.93 -11.17
C SER A 81 -16.22 -8.46 -11.24
N GLU A 82 -15.38 -9.04 -12.13
CA GLU A 82 -15.35 -10.49 -12.37
C GLU A 82 -14.16 -11.17 -11.67
N VAL A 83 -13.10 -10.43 -11.33
CA VAL A 83 -11.86 -10.99 -10.79
C VAL A 83 -11.52 -10.38 -9.44
N VAL A 84 -11.21 -9.09 -9.38
CA VAL A 84 -10.69 -8.46 -8.14
C VAL A 84 -11.75 -8.39 -7.05
N LYS A 85 -12.96 -7.94 -7.37
CA LYS A 85 -14.04 -7.80 -6.39
C LYS A 85 -14.48 -9.15 -5.79
N PRO A 86 -14.68 -10.24 -6.54
CA PRO A 86 -14.95 -11.57 -5.97
C PRO A 86 -13.85 -12.07 -5.02
N TYR A 87 -12.56 -11.95 -5.42
CA TYR A 87 -11.44 -12.24 -4.55
C TYR A 87 -11.50 -11.43 -3.25
N ALA A 88 -11.67 -10.12 -3.38
CA ALA A 88 -11.71 -9.22 -2.24
C ALA A 88 -12.85 -9.55 -1.27
N LEU A 89 -14.05 -9.84 -1.77
CA LEU A 89 -15.20 -10.22 -0.94
C LEU A 89 -14.92 -11.46 -0.09
N GLU A 90 -14.25 -12.46 -0.64
CA GLU A 90 -13.91 -13.69 0.06
C GLU A 90 -12.87 -13.43 1.18
N VAL A 91 -11.79 -12.72 0.86
CA VAL A 91 -10.73 -12.41 1.84
C VAL A 91 -11.25 -11.45 2.93
N ILE A 92 -12.05 -10.44 2.57
CA ILE A 92 -12.70 -9.54 3.54
C ILE A 92 -13.60 -10.33 4.49
N GLN A 93 -14.40 -11.25 3.99
CA GLN A 93 -15.26 -12.10 4.81
C GLN A 93 -14.43 -12.91 5.83
N THR A 94 -13.28 -13.42 5.41
CA THR A 94 -12.35 -14.13 6.29
C THR A 94 -11.85 -13.21 7.41
N ILE A 95 -11.35 -12.02 7.08
CA ILE A 95 -10.88 -11.03 8.07
C ILE A 95 -12.03 -10.65 9.01
N ARG A 96 -13.17 -10.23 8.48
CA ARG A 96 -14.34 -9.74 9.25
C ARG A 96 -14.98 -10.80 10.15
N SER A 97 -14.71 -12.08 9.90
CA SER A 97 -15.14 -13.14 10.83
C SER A 97 -14.39 -13.09 12.17
N ILE A 98 -13.28 -12.36 12.26
CA ILE A 98 -12.38 -12.27 13.42
C ILE A 98 -12.22 -10.81 13.87
N ASP A 99 -11.88 -9.94 12.94
CA ASP A 99 -11.64 -8.52 13.13
C ASP A 99 -12.76 -7.70 12.47
N PRO A 100 -13.70 -7.15 13.25
CA PRO A 100 -14.90 -6.53 12.69
C PRO A 100 -14.67 -5.12 12.13
N ASP A 101 -13.60 -4.42 12.51
CA ASP A 101 -13.53 -2.97 12.33
C ASP A 101 -12.21 -2.38 11.83
N ASN A 102 -11.06 -3.06 11.89
CA ASN A 102 -9.84 -2.51 11.33
C ASN A 102 -9.95 -2.23 9.81
N LEU A 103 -9.26 -1.21 9.33
CA LEU A 103 -9.30 -0.80 7.93
C LEU A 103 -8.78 -1.90 6.99
N ILE A 104 -9.56 -2.22 5.96
CA ILE A 104 -9.12 -3.08 4.87
C ILE A 104 -8.99 -2.25 3.60
N ILE A 105 -7.86 -2.39 2.90
CA ILE A 105 -7.55 -1.71 1.65
C ILE A 105 -7.51 -2.74 0.52
N VAL A 106 -8.15 -2.41 -0.59
CA VAL A 106 -8.30 -3.29 -1.74
C VAL A 106 -7.64 -2.67 -2.97
N GLY A 107 -6.74 -3.38 -3.62
CA GLY A 107 -6.12 -2.97 -4.88
C GLY A 107 -7.15 -2.76 -6.00
N SER A 108 -6.86 -1.86 -6.91
CA SER A 108 -7.67 -1.63 -8.11
C SER A 108 -6.93 -2.12 -9.36
N PRO A 109 -7.63 -2.46 -10.47
CA PRO A 109 -6.97 -2.92 -11.70
C PRO A 109 -5.91 -1.95 -12.25
N GLU A 110 -5.09 -2.44 -13.19
CA GLU A 110 -4.00 -1.69 -13.82
C GLU A 110 -3.01 -1.10 -12.78
N TRP A 111 -2.42 -1.98 -11.94
CA TRP A 111 -1.44 -1.58 -10.90
C TRP A 111 -1.97 -0.51 -9.94
N SER A 112 -3.16 -0.75 -9.42
CA SER A 112 -3.84 0.13 -8.46
C SER A 112 -4.07 1.57 -8.97
N GLN A 113 -4.42 1.70 -10.27
CA GLN A 113 -4.70 2.97 -10.92
C GLN A 113 -6.17 3.14 -11.35
N ARG A 114 -6.96 2.04 -11.44
CA ARG A 114 -8.33 2.08 -11.97
C ARG A 114 -9.39 2.22 -10.86
N VAL A 115 -9.16 3.17 -9.97
CA VAL A 115 -10.12 3.53 -8.93
C VAL A 115 -11.45 4.08 -9.49
N ASP A 116 -11.45 4.55 -10.74
CA ASP A 116 -12.65 4.93 -11.47
C ASP A 116 -13.60 3.75 -11.65
N LEU A 117 -13.11 2.59 -12.13
CA LEU A 117 -13.91 1.37 -12.27
C LEU A 117 -14.45 0.89 -10.92
N VAL A 118 -13.62 0.94 -9.89
CA VAL A 118 -14.04 0.59 -8.54
C VAL A 118 -15.16 1.48 -8.04
N SER A 119 -15.10 2.79 -8.34
CA SER A 119 -16.12 3.76 -7.90
C SER A 119 -17.49 3.59 -8.56
N GLU A 120 -17.55 2.89 -9.70
CA GLU A 120 -18.79 2.56 -10.39
C GLU A 120 -19.50 1.34 -9.77
N ASP A 121 -18.75 0.44 -9.14
CA ASP A 121 -19.26 -0.79 -8.52
C ASP A 121 -18.50 -1.13 -7.22
N PRO A 122 -18.56 -0.28 -6.18
CA PRO A 122 -17.78 -0.49 -4.95
C PRO A 122 -18.28 -1.68 -4.13
N ILE A 123 -17.46 -2.12 -3.18
CA ILE A 123 -17.87 -3.06 -2.13
C ILE A 123 -18.68 -2.30 -1.10
N THR A 124 -19.94 -2.70 -0.92
CA THR A 124 -20.89 -2.05 0.00
C THR A 124 -21.41 -2.99 1.10
N THR A 125 -20.96 -4.24 1.09
CA THR A 125 -21.41 -5.29 2.03
C THR A 125 -20.62 -5.30 3.34
N PHE A 126 -19.53 -4.56 3.40
CA PHE A 126 -18.67 -4.45 4.58
C PHE A 126 -18.31 -2.99 4.84
N ASP A 127 -18.11 -2.66 6.11
CA ASP A 127 -17.67 -1.34 6.57
C ASP A 127 -16.13 -1.25 6.62
N ASN A 128 -15.61 -0.01 6.72
CA ASN A 128 -14.18 0.29 6.83
C ASN A 128 -13.34 -0.31 5.71
N ILE A 129 -13.80 -0.12 4.47
CA ILE A 129 -13.08 -0.51 3.25
C ILE A 129 -12.60 0.76 2.55
N ALA A 130 -11.32 0.79 2.16
CA ALA A 130 -10.74 1.79 1.27
C ALA A 130 -10.12 1.11 0.05
N TYR A 131 -9.76 1.91 -0.96
CA TYR A 131 -9.20 1.41 -2.21
C TYR A 131 -7.83 2.00 -2.47
N THR A 132 -6.92 1.14 -2.91
CA THR A 132 -5.55 1.50 -3.22
C THR A 132 -5.46 2.38 -4.45
N LEU A 133 -4.68 3.46 -4.34
CA LEU A 133 -4.19 4.26 -5.45
C LEU A 133 -2.66 4.28 -5.42
N HIS A 134 -2.01 3.81 -6.49
CA HIS A 134 -0.56 3.91 -6.66
C HIS A 134 -0.19 4.93 -7.71
N PHE A 135 0.90 5.67 -7.47
CA PHE A 135 1.44 6.57 -8.46
C PHE A 135 2.96 6.75 -8.35
N TYR A 136 3.59 6.92 -9.50
CA TYR A 136 4.98 7.30 -9.65
C TYR A 136 5.06 8.60 -10.45
N THR A 137 5.64 9.64 -9.88
CA THR A 137 5.53 11.02 -10.39
C THR A 137 6.12 11.23 -11.78
N VAL A 138 6.99 10.35 -12.24
CA VAL A 138 7.53 10.33 -13.60
C VAL A 138 6.45 10.01 -14.64
N HIS A 139 5.53 9.12 -14.28
CA HIS A 139 4.55 8.55 -15.21
C HIS A 139 3.12 9.03 -14.94
N HIS A 140 2.79 9.24 -13.67
CA HIS A 140 1.43 9.50 -13.19
C HIS A 140 1.30 10.95 -12.76
N GLN A 141 0.62 11.72 -13.61
CA GLN A 141 0.49 13.16 -13.45
C GLN A 141 -0.99 13.58 -13.30
N GLU A 142 -1.42 14.65 -13.97
CA GLU A 142 -2.76 15.21 -13.82
C GLU A 142 -3.88 14.22 -14.19
N TRP A 143 -3.68 13.45 -15.26
CA TRP A 143 -4.66 12.49 -15.73
C TRP A 143 -5.08 11.46 -14.66
N LEU A 144 -4.13 11.00 -13.82
CA LEU A 144 -4.45 10.04 -12.76
C LEU A 144 -5.06 10.75 -11.54
N ARG A 145 -4.64 12.00 -11.24
CA ARG A 145 -5.30 12.82 -10.21
C ARG A 145 -6.75 13.13 -10.56
N GLU A 146 -7.06 13.42 -11.84
CA GLU A 146 -8.42 13.62 -12.31
C GLU A 146 -9.26 12.35 -12.15
N ARG A 147 -8.71 11.20 -12.51
CA ARG A 147 -9.34 9.89 -12.31
C ARG A 147 -9.64 9.64 -10.83
N ALA A 148 -8.66 9.83 -9.97
CA ALA A 148 -8.82 9.65 -8.53
C ALA A 148 -9.81 10.67 -7.92
N THR A 149 -9.82 11.91 -8.40
CA THR A 149 -10.80 12.91 -7.98
C THR A 149 -12.22 12.51 -8.38
N SER A 150 -12.39 11.94 -9.57
CA SER A 150 -13.70 11.41 -10.00
C SER A 150 -14.19 10.29 -9.08
N ALA A 151 -13.29 9.38 -8.71
CA ALA A 151 -13.60 8.28 -7.79
C ALA A 151 -14.01 8.80 -6.39
N LEU A 152 -13.29 9.78 -5.85
CA LEU A 152 -13.65 10.45 -4.59
C LEU A 152 -15.04 11.12 -4.68
N ASN A 153 -15.34 11.79 -5.80
CA ASN A 153 -16.64 12.42 -6.01
C ASN A 153 -17.79 11.39 -6.11
N ASN A 154 -17.49 10.17 -6.53
CA ASN A 154 -18.43 9.04 -6.49
C ASN A 154 -18.59 8.44 -5.08
N GLY A 155 -17.81 8.92 -4.09
CA GLY A 155 -17.98 8.61 -2.67
C GLY A 155 -17.17 7.42 -2.16
N ILE A 156 -16.21 6.89 -2.92
CA ILE A 156 -15.32 5.84 -2.39
C ILE A 156 -14.12 6.44 -1.65
N PRO A 157 -13.69 5.88 -0.52
CA PRO A 157 -12.47 6.30 0.17
C PRO A 157 -11.23 5.72 -0.53
N LEU A 158 -10.21 6.55 -0.69
CA LEU A 158 -8.92 6.15 -1.27
C LEU A 158 -7.81 6.18 -0.22
N PHE A 159 -6.82 5.32 -0.40
CA PHE A 159 -5.57 5.31 0.32
C PHE A 159 -4.41 5.18 -0.68
N VAL A 160 -3.40 6.03 -0.60
CA VAL A 160 -2.19 5.90 -1.40
C VAL A 160 -1.21 5.02 -0.63
N THR A 161 -1.31 3.70 -0.82
CA THR A 161 -0.44 2.73 -0.14
C THR A 161 0.95 2.65 -0.75
N GLU A 162 1.12 3.22 -1.97
CA GLU A 162 2.42 3.29 -2.61
C GLU A 162 2.53 4.53 -3.51
N TRP A 163 3.60 5.32 -3.31
CA TRP A 163 4.00 6.34 -4.27
C TRP A 163 5.51 6.48 -4.35
N GLY A 164 6.03 6.84 -5.53
CA GLY A 164 7.45 7.07 -5.73
C GLY A 164 7.76 8.34 -6.52
N SER A 165 8.92 8.93 -6.24
CA SER A 165 9.51 10.03 -6.99
C SER A 165 11.02 9.89 -7.00
N ILE A 166 11.67 10.32 -8.09
CA ILE A 166 13.13 10.19 -8.26
C ILE A 166 13.91 11.40 -7.75
N GLY A 167 13.23 12.43 -7.23
CA GLY A 167 13.87 13.57 -6.58
C GLY A 167 14.56 14.57 -7.50
N TYR A 168 14.17 14.68 -8.77
CA TYR A 168 14.70 15.70 -9.70
C TYR A 168 13.72 16.85 -9.93
N SER A 169 14.20 18.07 -10.04
CA SER A 169 13.45 19.33 -9.93
C SER A 169 12.12 19.46 -10.70
N ILE A 170 12.02 18.92 -11.91
CA ILE A 170 10.74 18.91 -12.67
C ILE A 170 9.76 17.91 -12.08
N ILE A 171 10.27 16.79 -11.58
CA ILE A 171 9.51 15.68 -10.98
C ILE A 171 9.11 16.04 -9.56
N ASP A 172 9.90 16.83 -8.84
CA ASP A 172 9.54 17.40 -7.54
C ASP A 172 8.28 18.25 -7.62
N SER A 173 8.07 18.96 -8.76
CA SER A 173 6.85 19.74 -8.96
C SER A 173 5.60 18.83 -9.06
N GLU A 174 5.71 17.66 -9.67
CA GLU A 174 4.61 16.68 -9.71
C GLU A 174 4.42 16.00 -8.35
N ALA A 175 5.49 15.67 -7.64
CA ALA A 175 5.38 15.18 -6.26
C ALA A 175 4.63 16.18 -5.37
N ASN A 176 4.98 17.47 -5.46
CA ASN A 176 4.29 18.52 -4.70
C ASN A 176 2.82 18.67 -5.08
N LYS A 177 2.46 18.50 -6.35
CA LYS A 177 1.05 18.51 -6.79
C LYS A 177 0.28 17.32 -6.22
N TRP A 178 0.88 16.12 -6.22
CA TRP A 178 0.30 14.94 -5.62
C TRP A 178 0.13 15.09 -4.10
N MET A 179 1.15 15.58 -3.40
CA MET A 179 1.08 15.79 -1.96
C MET A 179 0.03 16.84 -1.58
N ASN A 180 -0.05 17.94 -2.35
CA ASN A 180 -1.11 18.92 -2.17
C ASN A 180 -2.51 18.32 -2.41
N TRP A 181 -2.64 17.48 -3.44
CA TRP A 181 -3.89 16.76 -3.70
C TRP A 181 -4.25 15.81 -2.56
N CYS A 182 -3.30 15.03 -2.05
CA CYS A 182 -3.51 14.16 -0.89
C CYS A 182 -3.94 14.96 0.34
N HIS A 183 -3.26 16.06 0.63
CA HIS A 183 -3.58 16.92 1.77
C HIS A 183 -5.00 17.53 1.65
N LEU A 184 -5.35 18.12 0.50
CA LEU A 184 -6.66 18.74 0.27
C LEU A 184 -7.81 17.73 0.38
N ASN A 185 -7.58 16.48 -0.03
CA ASN A 185 -8.58 15.41 0.01
C ASN A 185 -8.48 14.53 1.27
N LYS A 186 -7.55 14.83 2.19
CA LYS A 186 -7.29 14.07 3.43
C LYS A 186 -6.94 12.60 3.16
N ILE A 187 -6.13 12.36 2.15
CA ILE A 187 -5.68 11.02 1.75
C ILE A 187 -4.38 10.69 2.46
N SER A 188 -4.37 9.59 3.20
CA SER A 188 -3.14 9.01 3.76
C SER A 188 -2.27 8.43 2.66
N HIS A 189 -0.94 8.52 2.84
CA HIS A 189 -0.01 8.04 1.82
C HIS A 189 1.26 7.41 2.40
N VAL A 190 1.83 6.46 1.67
CA VAL A 190 3.06 5.74 2.02
C VAL A 190 4.05 5.81 0.85
N ASN A 191 5.30 6.17 1.12
CA ASN A 191 6.35 6.26 0.10
C ASN A 191 7.01 4.89 -0.16
N TRP A 192 7.24 4.57 -1.41
CA TRP A 192 8.06 3.45 -1.89
C TRP A 192 9.48 3.93 -2.23
N ALA A 193 10.58 3.39 -1.63
CA ALA A 193 10.57 2.52 -0.48
C ALA A 193 11.84 2.71 0.36
N VAL A 194 11.77 2.38 1.65
CA VAL A 194 12.94 2.35 2.54
C VAL A 194 13.74 1.09 2.23
N ASN A 195 14.54 1.15 1.18
CA ASN A 195 15.49 0.11 0.80
C ASN A 195 16.78 0.75 0.23
N ASP A 196 17.82 -0.07 0.03
CA ASP A 196 19.12 0.33 -0.51
C ASP A 196 19.44 -0.35 -1.85
N LYS A 197 18.39 -0.74 -2.60
CA LYS A 197 18.54 -1.29 -3.94
C LYS A 197 19.08 -0.24 -4.92
N GLU A 198 19.77 -0.70 -5.95
CA GLU A 198 20.21 0.16 -7.05
C GLU A 198 19.04 0.40 -8.02
N GLU A 199 18.07 1.19 -7.58
CA GLU A 199 16.89 1.58 -8.33
C GLU A 199 16.53 3.06 -8.03
N GLU A 200 15.78 3.69 -8.92
CA GLU A 200 15.48 5.13 -8.86
C GLU A 200 14.60 5.53 -7.66
N TRP A 201 13.83 4.60 -7.13
CA TRP A 201 12.84 4.83 -6.05
C TRP A 201 13.40 4.56 -4.65
N SER A 202 14.56 3.92 -4.55
CA SER A 202 15.21 3.66 -3.26
C SER A 202 15.52 4.95 -2.54
N ILE A 203 15.13 5.06 -1.28
CA ILE A 203 15.42 6.26 -0.48
C ILE A 203 16.76 6.20 0.24
N ILE A 204 17.36 5.02 0.35
CA ILE A 204 18.68 4.79 0.94
C ILE A 204 19.68 4.44 -0.16
N LYS A 205 20.88 4.98 -0.09
CA LYS A 205 21.95 4.63 -1.03
C LYS A 205 22.44 3.20 -0.84
N PRO A 206 22.80 2.48 -1.92
CA PRO A 206 23.40 1.16 -1.81
C PRO A 206 24.60 1.13 -0.87
N GLY A 207 24.62 0.12 0.02
CA GLY A 207 25.71 -0.08 0.97
C GLY A 207 25.65 0.77 2.24
N ALA A 208 24.57 1.48 2.47
CA ALA A 208 24.33 2.16 3.76
C ALA A 208 24.11 1.15 4.91
N SER A 209 24.21 1.64 6.14
CA SER A 209 24.07 0.79 7.35
C SER A 209 22.76 0.04 7.38
N THR A 210 22.80 -1.28 7.63
CA THR A 210 21.63 -2.12 7.82
C THR A 210 20.97 -1.96 9.21
N THR A 211 21.61 -1.21 10.11
CA THR A 211 21.13 -1.00 11.48
C THR A 211 20.52 0.38 11.70
N GLY A 212 20.24 1.13 10.61
CA GLY A 212 19.68 2.48 10.70
C GLY A 212 20.72 3.56 11.02
N ASN A 213 20.28 4.63 11.69
CA ASN A 213 21.05 5.84 11.99
C ASN A 213 21.58 6.56 10.74
N TRP A 214 20.84 6.50 9.63
CA TRP A 214 21.21 7.11 8.37
C TRP A 214 21.30 8.62 8.46
N GLN A 215 22.39 9.13 7.87
CA GLN A 215 22.62 10.57 7.75
C GLN A 215 22.10 11.08 6.40
N GLU A 216 22.05 12.38 6.20
CA GLU A 216 21.66 13.01 4.92
C GLU A 216 22.50 12.49 3.74
N SER A 217 23.79 12.18 4.00
CA SER A 217 24.69 11.61 3.01
C SER A 217 24.34 10.21 2.55
N ASP A 218 23.57 9.48 3.35
CA ASP A 218 23.15 8.09 3.05
C ASP A 218 21.86 8.05 2.23
N LEU A 219 21.16 9.19 2.11
CA LEU A 219 19.94 9.29 1.33
C LEU A 219 20.23 9.54 -0.16
N THR A 220 19.41 8.95 -1.02
CA THR A 220 19.30 9.30 -2.44
C THR A 220 18.59 10.67 -2.60
N GLU A 221 18.46 11.17 -3.81
CA GLU A 221 17.63 12.39 -4.04
C GLU A 221 16.14 12.08 -3.79
N ALA A 222 15.67 10.89 -4.17
CA ALA A 222 14.33 10.43 -3.82
C ALA A 222 14.12 10.38 -2.30
N GLY A 223 15.10 9.88 -1.55
CA GLY A 223 15.05 9.81 -0.09
C GLY A 223 15.04 11.18 0.58
N LYS A 224 15.79 12.14 0.08
CA LYS A 224 15.76 13.52 0.60
C LYS A 224 14.39 14.18 0.36
N LEU A 225 13.82 13.97 -0.82
CA LEU A 225 12.48 14.47 -1.15
C LEU A 225 11.42 13.84 -0.24
N ALA A 226 11.39 12.51 -0.14
CA ALA A 226 10.43 11.79 0.70
C ALA A 226 10.53 12.23 2.17
N LYS A 227 11.74 12.29 2.71
CA LYS A 227 12.00 12.80 4.07
C LYS A 227 11.46 14.21 4.27
N ASN A 228 11.73 15.12 3.31
CA ASN A 228 11.25 16.49 3.39
C ASN A 228 9.73 16.59 3.35
N ILE A 229 9.06 15.81 2.50
CA ILE A 229 7.60 15.74 2.41
C ILE A 229 7.00 15.26 3.73
N ILE A 230 7.48 14.13 4.26
CA ILE A 230 6.94 13.52 5.47
C ILE A 230 7.19 14.41 6.70
N PHE A 231 8.40 14.98 6.81
CA PHE A 231 8.76 15.85 7.95
C PHE A 231 7.98 17.17 7.97
N ASN A 232 7.63 17.70 6.81
CA ASN A 232 6.88 18.97 6.68
C ASN A 232 5.40 18.74 6.31
N TRP A 233 4.89 17.52 6.54
CA TRP A 233 3.47 17.26 6.30
C TRP A 233 2.61 18.19 7.15
N PRO A 234 1.66 18.92 6.55
CA PRO A 234 0.81 19.85 7.32
C PRO A 234 -0.17 19.09 8.21
N ASP A 235 -0.39 19.64 9.41
CA ASP A 235 -1.37 19.13 10.40
C ASP A 235 -2.83 19.22 9.90
#